data_a523a96fe733ce3756791a5330fc44a4
#
_entry.id   a523a96fe733ce3756791a5330fc44a4
#
_cell.length_a   1.000
_cell.length_b   1.000
_cell.length_c   1.000
_cell.angle_alpha   90.00
_cell.angle_beta   90.00
_cell.angle_gamma   90.00
#
_symmetry.space_group_name_H-M   'P 1'
#
loop_
_entity.id
_entity.type
_entity.pdbx_description
1 polymer ?
#
loop_
_entity_poly.entity_id
_entity_poly.type
_entity_poly.pdbx_seq_one_letter_code
_entity_poly.pdbx_strand_id
1 'polypeptide(L)'
;IQSYFKGVINLRGEIVSVMSIRNKMGLEDDVFTNASRIIILKLEEKGAIGVIVDEVKEVVNLSEDEIEKSTNKGKFINGIGKHGDDLISLLEINSVVDDNA
;
A
#
# COMPACT_ATOMS: atom_id res chain seq x y z
N ILE A 1 -8.04 -13.71 13.01
CA ILE A 1 -8.02 -13.12 11.66
C ILE A 1 -7.92 -11.61 11.77
N GLN A 2 -7.03 -11.04 11.01
CA GLN A 2 -6.83 -9.60 11.01
C GLN A 2 -7.94 -8.93 10.20
N SER A 3 -8.45 -7.82 10.73
CA SER A 3 -9.57 -7.12 10.08
C SER A 3 -9.24 -6.54 8.72
N TYR A 4 -7.95 -6.32 8.44
CA TYR A 4 -7.55 -5.76 7.15
C TYR A 4 -7.47 -6.80 6.04
N PHE A 5 -7.48 -8.08 6.34
CA PHE A 5 -7.56 -9.11 5.30
C PHE A 5 -9.01 -9.24 4.84
N LYS A 6 -9.21 -9.14 3.53
CA LYS A 6 -10.56 -9.10 2.95
C LYS A 6 -10.91 -10.36 2.17
N GLY A 7 -9.98 -11.27 1.98
CA GLY A 7 -10.24 -12.50 1.28
C GLY A 7 -9.10 -12.86 0.35
N VAL A 8 -9.43 -13.68 -0.63
CA VAL A 8 -8.44 -14.13 -1.61
C VAL A 8 -9.00 -13.97 -3.01
N ILE A 9 -8.10 -13.82 -3.98
CA ILE A 9 -8.48 -13.84 -5.39
C ILE A 9 -7.65 -14.91 -6.10
N ASN A 10 -8.18 -15.39 -7.21
CA ASN A 10 -7.44 -16.29 -8.08
C ASN A 10 -6.87 -15.46 -9.22
N LEU A 11 -5.55 -15.38 -9.29
CA LEU A 11 -4.88 -14.62 -10.32
C LEU A 11 -4.03 -15.59 -11.14
N ARG A 12 -4.50 -15.92 -12.33
CA ARG A 12 -3.77 -16.80 -13.26
C ARG A 12 -3.42 -18.15 -12.62
N GLY A 13 -4.38 -18.71 -11.89
CA GLY A 13 -4.19 -20.01 -11.24
C GLY A 13 -3.51 -19.95 -9.88
N GLU A 14 -3.15 -18.78 -9.43
CA GLU A 14 -2.50 -18.58 -8.14
C GLU A 14 -3.45 -17.91 -7.17
N ILE A 15 -3.48 -18.38 -5.93
CA ILE A 15 -4.31 -17.78 -4.89
C ILE A 15 -3.53 -16.65 -4.23
N VAL A 16 -4.10 -15.46 -4.25
CA VAL A 16 -3.45 -14.25 -3.71
C VAL A 16 -4.33 -13.68 -2.61
N SER A 17 -3.75 -13.50 -1.42
CA SER A 17 -4.45 -12.85 -0.31
C SER A 17 -4.59 -11.37 -0.58
N VAL A 18 -5.74 -10.81 -0.21
CA VAL A 18 -6.04 -9.39 -0.46
C VAL A 18 -6.27 -8.69 0.86
N MET A 19 -5.60 -7.56 1.04
CA MET A 19 -5.74 -6.76 2.25
C MET A 19 -6.15 -5.34 1.91
N SER A 20 -6.75 -4.66 2.89
CA SER A 20 -7.11 -3.26 2.77
C SER A 20 -6.03 -2.40 3.40
N ILE A 21 -5.44 -1.50 2.62
CA ILE A 21 -4.50 -0.52 3.15
C ILE A 21 -5.19 0.39 4.16
N ARG A 22 -6.42 0.81 3.86
CA ARG A 22 -7.16 1.67 4.78
C ARG A 22 -7.31 1.04 6.16
N ASN A 23 -7.75 -0.21 6.20
CA ASN A 23 -7.93 -0.90 7.47
C ASN A 23 -6.60 -1.12 8.19
N LYS A 24 -5.56 -1.45 7.45
CA LYS A 24 -4.24 -1.68 8.05
C LYS A 24 -3.71 -0.43 8.74
N MET A 25 -3.95 0.73 8.15
CA MET A 25 -3.46 2.00 8.65
C MET A 25 -4.44 2.68 9.60
N GLY A 26 -5.54 2.03 9.94
CA GLY A 26 -6.52 2.59 10.86
C GLY A 26 -7.39 3.66 10.28
N LEU A 27 -7.51 3.70 8.96
CA LEU A 27 -8.37 4.64 8.27
C LEU A 27 -9.78 4.08 8.15
N GLU A 28 -10.72 4.91 7.70
CA GLU A 28 -12.09 4.46 7.47
C GLU A 28 -12.14 3.34 6.43
N ASP A 29 -13.18 2.51 6.53
CA ASP A 29 -13.35 1.39 5.61
C ASP A 29 -13.34 1.82 4.16
N ASP A 30 -13.00 0.87 3.29
CA ASP A 30 -13.03 1.11 1.86
C ASP A 30 -14.46 1.35 1.38
N VAL A 31 -14.60 2.30 0.46
CA VAL A 31 -15.83 2.49 -0.27
C VAL A 31 -15.47 2.18 -1.73
N PHE A 32 -16.00 1.07 -2.23
CA PHE A 32 -15.63 0.63 -3.58
C PHE A 32 -16.32 1.47 -4.64
N THR A 33 -15.53 1.95 -5.57
CA THR A 33 -16.00 2.76 -6.71
C THR A 33 -15.40 2.20 -7.99
N ASN A 34 -15.73 2.81 -9.10
CA ASN A 34 -15.14 2.42 -10.38
C ASN A 34 -13.63 2.69 -10.42
N ALA A 35 -13.14 3.54 -9.55
CA ALA A 35 -11.71 3.85 -9.48
C ALA A 35 -10.93 2.89 -8.60
N SER A 36 -11.61 2.13 -7.74
CA SER A 36 -10.96 1.21 -6.82
C SER A 36 -10.12 0.18 -7.57
N ARG A 37 -8.95 -0.15 -7.02
CA ARG A 37 -8.04 -1.11 -7.65
C ARG A 37 -7.41 -2.00 -6.61
N ILE A 38 -6.92 -3.13 -7.06
CA ILE A 38 -6.08 -4.02 -6.25
C ILE A 38 -4.71 -4.01 -6.89
N ILE A 39 -3.71 -3.58 -6.14
CA ILE A 39 -2.33 -3.62 -6.60
C ILE A 39 -1.71 -4.92 -6.14
N ILE A 40 -1.11 -5.67 -7.04
CA ILE A 40 -0.44 -6.91 -6.71
C ILE A 40 1.02 -6.60 -6.41
N LEU A 41 1.41 -6.84 -5.17
CA LEU A 41 2.78 -6.67 -4.73
C LEU A 41 3.48 -8.03 -4.74
N LYS A 42 4.61 -8.10 -5.41
CA LYS A 42 5.42 -9.32 -5.44
C LYS A 42 6.59 -9.13 -4.49
N LEU A 43 6.54 -9.82 -3.37
CA LEU A 43 7.52 -9.69 -2.30
C LEU A 43 8.39 -10.93 -2.25
N GLU A 44 9.67 -10.73 -2.00
CA GLU A 44 10.63 -11.83 -2.05
C GLU A 44 10.29 -12.95 -1.07
N GLU A 45 9.91 -12.60 0.15
CA GLU A 45 9.69 -13.61 1.18
C GLU A 45 8.23 -14.04 1.30
N LYS A 46 7.31 -13.13 0.98
CA LYS A 46 5.88 -13.39 1.22
C LYS A 46 5.12 -13.77 -0.05
N GLY A 47 5.78 -13.73 -1.20
CA GLY A 47 5.11 -13.97 -2.47
C GLY A 47 4.23 -12.82 -2.87
N ALA A 48 3.11 -13.10 -3.51
CA ALA A 48 2.24 -12.06 -4.03
C ALA A 48 1.14 -11.74 -3.01
N ILE A 49 0.90 -10.44 -2.81
CA ILE A 49 -0.16 -9.94 -1.94
C ILE A 49 -0.89 -8.85 -2.70
N GLY A 50 -2.23 -8.90 -2.69
CA GLY A 50 -3.03 -7.84 -3.27
C GLY A 50 -3.37 -6.80 -2.22
N VAL A 51 -3.26 -5.53 -2.57
CA VAL A 51 -3.64 -4.45 -1.68
C VAL A 51 -4.73 -3.60 -2.34
N ILE A 52 -5.80 -3.36 -1.60
CA ILE A 52 -6.93 -2.56 -2.08
C ILE A 52 -6.59 -1.10 -1.88
N VAL A 53 -6.70 -0.32 -2.95
CA VAL A 53 -6.47 1.12 -2.91
C VAL A 53 -7.66 1.85 -3.51
N ASP A 54 -7.83 3.11 -3.15
CA ASP A 54 -8.97 3.92 -3.63
C ASP A 54 -8.88 4.16 -5.13
N GLU A 55 -7.69 4.49 -5.61
CA GLU A 55 -7.43 4.66 -7.04
C GLU A 55 -5.94 4.67 -7.30
N VAL A 56 -5.58 4.49 -8.54
CA VAL A 56 -4.18 4.62 -9.00
C VAL A 56 -4.15 5.79 -9.96
N LYS A 57 -3.38 6.81 -9.64
CA LYS A 57 -3.33 8.01 -10.49
C LYS A 57 -2.23 7.92 -11.53
N GLU A 58 -1.00 7.75 -11.10
CA GLU A 58 0.12 7.69 -12.03
C GLU A 58 1.37 7.15 -11.33
N VAL A 59 2.35 6.80 -12.13
CA VAL A 59 3.67 6.43 -11.63
C VAL A 59 4.57 7.64 -11.78
N VAL A 60 5.18 8.07 -10.69
CA VAL A 60 6.09 9.21 -10.72
C VAL A 60 7.49 8.76 -10.34
N ASN A 61 8.48 9.45 -10.88
CA ASN A 61 9.88 9.23 -10.52
C ASN A 61 10.33 10.34 -9.60
N LEU A 62 10.93 9.97 -8.49
CA LEU A 62 11.42 10.94 -7.52
C LEU A 62 12.92 10.72 -7.36
N SER A 63 13.67 11.84 -7.42
CA SER A 63 15.11 11.80 -7.14
C SER A 63 15.31 11.88 -5.63
N GLU A 64 16.51 11.54 -5.18
CA GLU A 64 16.79 11.54 -3.74
C GLU A 64 16.56 12.89 -3.09
N ASP A 65 16.84 13.98 -3.78
CA ASP A 65 16.66 15.32 -3.22
C ASP A 65 15.19 15.73 -3.19
N GLU A 66 14.31 14.99 -3.86
CA GLU A 66 12.88 15.21 -3.77
C GLU A 66 12.22 14.39 -2.65
N ILE A 67 12.99 13.57 -1.96
CA ILE A 67 12.49 12.72 -0.89
C ILE A 67 13.06 13.17 0.44
N GLU A 68 12.17 13.51 1.35
CA GLU A 68 12.55 13.85 2.72
C GLU A 68 12.28 12.63 3.58
N LYS A 69 13.35 12.03 4.10
CA LYS A 69 13.20 10.85 4.94
C LYS A 69 12.64 11.26 6.28
N SER A 70 11.73 10.45 6.78
CA SER A 70 11.06 10.73 8.01
C SER A 70 11.54 9.81 9.11
N THR A 71 11.80 10.39 10.28
CA THR A 71 12.14 9.61 11.45
C THR A 71 10.98 9.52 12.42
N ASN A 72 9.88 10.22 12.14
CA ASN A 72 8.80 10.39 13.11
C ASN A 72 7.39 10.24 12.53
N LYS A 73 7.24 9.55 11.41
CA LYS A 73 5.94 9.49 10.74
C LYS A 73 5.18 8.19 10.97
N GLY A 74 5.58 7.44 11.98
CA GLY A 74 4.94 6.17 12.26
C GLY A 74 5.57 5.05 11.45
N LYS A 75 5.13 3.83 11.73
CA LYS A 75 5.80 2.64 11.21
C LYS A 75 5.50 2.34 9.74
N PHE A 76 4.47 2.96 9.18
CA PHE A 76 4.08 2.69 7.80
C PHE A 76 4.62 3.70 6.80
N ILE A 77 5.12 4.83 7.28
CA ILE A 77 5.58 5.92 6.41
C ILE A 77 7.10 5.98 6.42
N ASN A 78 7.68 5.88 5.24
CA ASN A 78 9.13 5.87 5.05
C ASN A 78 9.70 7.26 4.79
N GLY A 79 8.89 8.15 4.23
CA GLY A 79 9.32 9.50 3.92
C GLY A 79 8.23 10.25 3.19
N ILE A 80 8.57 11.45 2.79
CA ILE A 80 7.67 12.32 2.03
C ILE A 80 8.36 12.70 0.73
N GLY A 81 7.71 12.41 -0.40
CA GLY A 81 8.20 12.82 -1.70
C GLY A 81 7.54 14.13 -2.13
N LYS A 82 8.31 14.96 -2.81
CA LYS A 82 7.80 16.22 -3.38
C LYS A 82 7.78 16.08 -4.88
N HIS A 83 6.61 16.27 -5.46
CA HIS A 83 6.43 16.19 -6.91
C HIS A 83 5.61 17.39 -7.35
N GLY A 84 6.29 18.42 -7.85
CA GLY A 84 5.63 19.69 -8.13
C GLY A 84 5.12 20.28 -6.82
N ASP A 85 3.85 20.60 -6.78
CA ASP A 85 3.21 21.12 -5.57
C ASP A 85 2.63 20.02 -4.68
N ASP A 86 2.73 18.75 -5.10
CA ASP A 86 2.15 17.64 -4.38
C ASP A 86 3.13 17.07 -3.38
N LEU A 87 2.60 16.67 -2.23
CA LEU A 87 3.36 15.92 -1.24
C LEU A 87 2.84 14.50 -1.24
N ILE A 88 3.75 13.54 -1.36
CA ILE A 88 3.41 12.12 -1.47
C ILE A 88 4.00 11.38 -0.27
N SER A 89 3.14 10.73 0.51
CA SER A 89 3.61 9.89 1.60
C SER A 89 4.13 8.58 1.02
N LEU A 90 5.37 8.25 1.34
CA LEU A 90 6.00 7.04 0.84
C LEU A 90 5.83 5.93 1.87
N LEU A 91 5.22 4.84 1.46
CA LEU A 91 4.91 3.75 2.37
C LEU A 91 6.07 2.77 2.47
N GLU A 92 6.30 2.29 3.68
CA GLU A 92 7.21 1.16 3.91
C GLU A 92 6.41 -0.11 3.68
N ILE A 93 6.54 -0.69 2.51
CA ILE A 93 5.69 -1.80 2.07
C ILE A 93 5.82 -3.02 2.97
N ASN A 94 7.01 -3.33 3.43
CA ASN A 94 7.17 -4.50 4.31
C ASN A 94 6.41 -4.33 5.62
N SER A 95 6.35 -3.12 6.14
CA SER A 95 5.56 -2.85 7.35
C SER A 95 4.07 -2.92 7.07
N VAL A 96 3.65 -2.43 5.91
CA VAL A 96 2.23 -2.42 5.53
C VAL A 96 1.69 -3.85 5.43
N VAL A 97 2.47 -4.76 4.86
CA VAL A 97 2.01 -6.15 4.64
C VAL A 97 2.35 -7.09 5.78
N ASP A 98 3.01 -6.61 6.82
CA ASP A 98 3.41 -7.44 7.96
C ASP A 98 2.21 -7.79 8.81
N ASP A 99 1.95 -9.08 9.01
CA ASP A 99 0.82 -9.56 9.80
C ASP A 99 0.93 -9.18 11.28
N ASN A 100 2.14 -8.95 11.76
CA ASN A 100 2.39 -8.66 13.17
C ASN A 100 2.42 -7.17 13.49
N ALA A 101 2.20 -6.34 12.51
CA ALA A 101 2.27 -4.90 12.70
C ALA A 101 1.00 -4.33 13.30
#